data_21e51ea39caa9d91741aab67ac6e4f28
#
_entry.id   21e51ea39caa9d91741aab67ac6e4f28
#
_cell.length_a   1.000
_cell.length_b   1.000
_cell.length_c   1.000
_cell.angle_alpha   90.00
_cell.angle_beta   90.00
_cell.angle_gamma   90.00
#
_symmetry.space_group_name_H-M   'P 1'
#
loop_
_entity.id
_entity.type
_entity.pdbx_description
1 polymer ?
#
loop_
_entity_poly.entity_id
_entity_poly.type
_entity_poly.pdbx_seq_one_letter_code
_entity_poly.pdbx_strand_id
1 'polypeptide(L)'
;MAGSTLGIIYRITTWGESHGAGLGVVIDGCPAGLPLDANDIQIYLDRRKPGQSSITTPRKEADAVEILSGIFEGKTTGTPISLLVRNTSQQSRDYSEIANCYRPGHADYTFDQKYGFRDYRGGGRSSARETIGRVAAGAIAAKALAEFGIHLNAYTKSIGPIAIDPNRFDQNTIRETPTYMPDREASAKAEKYLADCMRNYDSAGGVIECVIDGVPAGLGDPVFEKLDANLAKAVMSVGAVKAVEIGDGIEVTTRNGSVNNDTFRMQGRQVVKTSNHAGGILGGISDGSQIVLRAHIKPTPSIFSPQDTVNRDGEEISISIKGRHDPVIVPRAVVVVESMAAITLLDALLVNAGAKIDHLKAIYKN
;
A
#
# COMPACT_ATOMS: atom_id res chain seq x y z
N MET A 1 -22.03 7.92 -0.66
CA MET A 1 -21.05 7.26 0.24
C MET A 1 -19.64 7.74 -0.11
N ALA A 2 -18.83 8.06 0.89
CA ALA A 2 -17.50 8.63 0.70
C ALA A 2 -16.43 7.53 0.50
N GLY A 3 -16.49 6.80 -0.62
CA GLY A 3 -15.55 5.71 -0.93
C GLY A 3 -14.11 6.14 -1.21
N SER A 4 -13.82 7.44 -1.22
CA SER A 4 -12.48 7.99 -1.46
C SER A 4 -11.83 8.59 -0.21
N THR A 5 -12.42 8.37 0.97
CA THR A 5 -11.95 8.88 2.25
C THR A 5 -11.61 7.72 3.19
N LEU A 6 -10.49 7.83 3.92
CA LEU A 6 -10.00 6.87 4.91
C LEU A 6 -9.48 7.63 6.13
N GLY A 7 -9.63 7.04 7.34
CA GLY A 7 -9.18 7.60 8.62
C GLY A 7 -10.28 8.30 9.38
N ILE A 8 -10.05 8.49 10.68
CA ILE A 8 -10.95 9.15 11.63
C ILE A 8 -10.43 10.56 11.96
N ILE A 9 -9.21 10.65 12.51
CA ILE A 9 -8.49 11.90 12.81
C ILE A 9 -7.51 12.23 11.70
N TYR A 10 -6.51 11.37 11.46
CA TYR A 10 -5.65 11.50 10.28
C TYR A 10 -6.42 10.99 9.06
N ARG A 11 -7.19 11.87 8.48
CA ARG A 11 -8.15 11.53 7.43
C ARG A 11 -7.65 11.98 6.07
N ILE A 12 -7.61 11.04 5.13
CA ILE A 12 -7.23 11.33 3.75
C ILE A 12 -8.43 11.24 2.82
N THR A 13 -8.50 12.12 1.84
CA THR A 13 -9.44 12.04 0.71
C THR A 13 -8.66 12.12 -0.59
N THR A 14 -8.62 11.02 -1.37
CA THR A 14 -7.96 10.99 -2.68
C THR A 14 -8.92 11.38 -3.79
N TRP A 15 -8.42 12.07 -4.82
CA TRP A 15 -9.18 12.55 -5.96
C TRP A 15 -8.37 12.50 -7.25
N GLY A 16 -9.03 12.71 -8.39
CA GLY A 16 -8.41 12.71 -9.72
C GLY A 16 -8.34 11.31 -10.36
N GLU A 17 -8.10 11.30 -11.67
CA GLU A 17 -8.05 10.11 -12.53
C GLU A 17 -6.74 10.05 -13.31
N SER A 18 -6.40 8.83 -13.78
CA SER A 18 -5.15 8.57 -14.51
C SER A 18 -5.00 9.38 -15.80
N HIS A 19 -6.09 9.79 -16.43
CA HIS A 19 -6.15 10.59 -17.67
C HIS A 19 -6.86 11.95 -17.49
N GLY A 20 -7.09 12.36 -16.23
CA GLY A 20 -7.49 13.71 -15.88
C GLY A 20 -6.31 14.70 -15.87
N ALA A 21 -6.52 15.92 -15.43
CA ALA A 21 -5.48 16.95 -15.31
C ALA A 21 -4.41 16.59 -14.27
N GLY A 22 -4.77 15.83 -13.24
CA GLY A 22 -3.88 15.40 -12.17
C GLY A 22 -4.59 14.49 -11.17
N LEU A 23 -3.82 14.04 -10.19
CA LEU A 23 -4.31 13.31 -9.02
C LEU A 23 -3.80 14.00 -7.77
N GLY A 24 -4.55 13.87 -6.69
CA GLY A 24 -4.14 14.49 -5.44
C GLY A 24 -4.77 13.84 -4.23
N VAL A 25 -4.42 14.40 -3.10
CA VAL A 25 -4.96 14.03 -1.80
C VAL A 25 -5.13 15.28 -0.94
N VAL A 26 -6.22 15.31 -0.19
CA VAL A 26 -6.38 16.22 0.94
C VAL A 26 -6.22 15.40 2.21
N ILE A 27 -5.39 15.89 3.10
CA ILE A 27 -5.08 15.28 4.41
C ILE A 27 -5.57 16.24 5.47
N ASP A 28 -6.47 15.77 6.32
CA ASP A 28 -6.99 16.50 7.48
C ASP A 28 -6.50 15.83 8.77
N GLY A 29 -6.36 16.59 9.86
CA GLY A 29 -5.97 16.07 11.16
C GLY A 29 -4.47 15.76 11.32
N CYS A 30 -3.61 16.21 10.41
CA CYS A 30 -2.17 16.14 10.64
C CYS A 30 -1.78 17.12 11.76
N PRO A 31 -1.07 16.68 12.82
CA PRO A 31 -0.62 17.59 13.89
C PRO A 31 0.23 18.75 13.35
N ALA A 32 0.09 19.92 13.97
CA ALA A 32 0.93 21.08 13.64
C ALA A 32 2.36 20.90 14.14
N GLY A 33 3.32 21.54 13.46
CA GLY A 33 4.72 21.61 13.90
C GLY A 33 5.62 20.51 13.37
N LEU A 34 5.11 19.52 12.63
CA LEU A 34 5.95 18.53 11.97
C LEU A 34 6.78 19.20 10.86
N PRO A 35 8.14 19.12 10.90
CA PRO A 35 8.97 19.57 9.80
C PRO A 35 8.63 18.80 8.52
N LEU A 36 8.29 19.50 7.44
CA LEU A 36 7.84 18.85 6.20
C LEU A 36 8.14 19.73 4.98
N ASP A 37 8.75 19.13 3.97
CA ASP A 37 8.93 19.72 2.66
C ASP A 37 8.52 18.76 1.52
N ALA A 38 8.57 19.23 0.28
CA ALA A 38 8.20 18.42 -0.87
C ALA A 38 9.12 17.21 -1.07
N ASN A 39 10.38 17.28 -0.69
CA ASN A 39 11.34 16.19 -0.85
C ASN A 39 11.03 15.01 0.07
N ASP A 40 10.54 15.26 1.28
CA ASP A 40 10.10 14.22 2.20
C ASP A 40 9.03 13.30 1.56
N ILE A 41 8.14 13.91 0.77
CA ILE A 41 7.06 13.22 0.07
C ILE A 41 7.60 12.59 -1.24
N GLN A 42 8.44 13.33 -1.95
CA GLN A 42 8.95 12.91 -3.26
C GLN A 42 9.75 11.62 -3.19
N ILE A 43 10.56 11.40 -2.15
CA ILE A 43 11.32 10.16 -1.91
C ILE A 43 10.38 8.93 -1.91
N TYR A 44 9.20 9.05 -1.34
CA TYR A 44 8.19 7.97 -1.34
C TYR A 44 7.54 7.80 -2.72
N LEU A 45 7.18 8.89 -3.38
CA LEU A 45 6.64 8.87 -4.73
C LEU A 45 7.62 8.29 -5.74
N ASP A 46 8.91 8.57 -5.57
CA ASP A 46 9.97 8.02 -6.40
C ASP A 46 10.05 6.48 -6.33
N ARG A 47 9.80 5.89 -5.17
CA ARG A 47 9.70 4.43 -5.01
C ARG A 47 8.48 3.82 -5.71
N ARG A 48 7.40 4.61 -5.91
CA ARG A 48 6.18 4.19 -6.57
C ARG A 48 6.21 4.35 -8.09
N LYS A 49 6.91 5.36 -8.61
CA LYS A 49 6.85 5.75 -10.03
C LYS A 49 7.21 4.61 -10.99
N PRO A 50 6.71 4.63 -12.24
CA PRO A 50 7.10 3.64 -13.26
C PRO A 50 8.52 3.88 -13.77
N GLY A 51 9.09 2.87 -14.45
CA GLY A 51 10.37 3.01 -15.16
C GLY A 51 11.61 2.97 -14.28
N GLN A 52 11.56 2.32 -13.12
CA GLN A 52 12.69 2.21 -12.18
C GLN A 52 13.68 1.09 -12.54
N SER A 53 13.26 0.10 -13.31
CA SER A 53 14.08 -1.06 -13.67
C SER A 53 13.63 -1.69 -14.99
N SER A 54 14.43 -2.62 -15.52
CA SER A 54 14.13 -3.39 -16.74
C SER A 54 12.89 -4.29 -16.62
N ILE A 55 12.47 -4.62 -15.40
CA ILE A 55 11.29 -5.44 -15.10
C ILE A 55 10.01 -4.61 -14.90
N THR A 56 10.04 -3.31 -15.16
CA THR A 56 8.89 -2.41 -15.06
C THR A 56 8.58 -1.76 -16.42
N THR A 57 7.39 -1.17 -16.55
CA THR A 57 7.00 -0.45 -17.77
C THR A 57 8.02 0.63 -18.15
N PRO A 58 8.29 0.85 -19.45
CA PRO A 58 9.20 1.90 -19.92
C PRO A 58 8.63 3.32 -19.78
N ARG A 59 7.46 3.51 -19.19
CA ARG A 59 6.90 4.84 -18.91
C ARG A 59 7.84 5.61 -17.98
N LYS A 60 8.05 6.89 -18.30
CA LYS A 60 8.78 7.81 -17.42
C LYS A 60 7.85 8.95 -17.02
N GLU A 61 7.55 9.03 -15.74
CA GLU A 61 6.77 10.10 -15.14
C GLU A 61 7.51 10.58 -13.90
N ALA A 62 7.66 11.89 -13.76
CA ALA A 62 8.37 12.46 -12.62
C ALA A 62 7.55 12.32 -11.32
N ASP A 63 6.22 12.26 -11.44
CA ASP A 63 5.27 12.29 -10.30
C ASP A 63 5.63 13.38 -9.28
N ALA A 64 6.05 14.56 -9.80
CA ALA A 64 6.46 15.68 -8.97
C ALA A 64 5.27 16.19 -8.13
N VAL A 65 5.46 16.24 -6.82
CA VAL A 65 4.42 16.70 -5.90
C VAL A 65 4.44 18.21 -5.74
N GLU A 66 3.25 18.82 -5.82
CA GLU A 66 3.00 20.22 -5.46
C GLU A 66 2.26 20.25 -4.11
N ILE A 67 2.77 20.99 -3.15
CA ILE A 67 2.09 21.26 -1.86
C ILE A 67 1.31 22.55 -2.03
N LEU A 68 -0.01 22.50 -1.92
CA LEU A 68 -0.89 23.64 -2.16
C LEU A 68 -1.35 24.34 -0.87
N SER A 69 -1.33 23.66 0.28
CA SER A 69 -1.76 24.19 1.57
C SER A 69 -1.23 23.38 2.74
N GLY A 70 -1.39 23.89 3.96
CA GLY A 70 -1.13 23.19 5.21
C GLY A 70 0.32 23.19 5.67
N ILE A 71 1.20 23.93 4.99
CA ILE A 71 2.62 24.09 5.35
C ILE A 71 2.95 25.58 5.42
N PHE A 72 3.65 25.99 6.48
CA PHE A 72 4.19 27.33 6.64
C PHE A 72 5.58 27.25 7.29
N GLU A 73 6.55 27.97 6.75
CA GLU A 73 7.95 27.97 7.22
C GLU A 73 8.55 26.57 7.43
N GLY A 74 8.24 25.63 6.50
CA GLY A 74 8.75 24.26 6.53
C GLY A 74 8.11 23.36 7.60
N LYS A 75 6.96 23.73 8.16
CA LYS A 75 6.24 22.93 9.16
C LYS A 75 4.76 22.84 8.84
N THR A 76 4.13 21.73 9.24
CA THR A 76 2.68 21.56 9.19
C THR A 76 1.98 22.58 10.09
N THR A 77 0.82 23.08 9.65
CA THR A 77 0.05 24.13 10.36
C THR A 77 -1.11 23.58 11.19
N GLY A 78 -1.41 22.28 11.09
CA GLY A 78 -2.62 21.67 11.69
C GLY A 78 -3.88 21.88 10.86
N THR A 79 -3.81 22.60 9.74
CA THR A 79 -4.89 22.78 8.78
C THR A 79 -4.79 21.80 7.62
N PRO A 80 -5.81 21.61 6.78
CA PRO A 80 -5.75 20.62 5.71
C PRO A 80 -4.56 20.80 4.77
N ILE A 81 -3.82 19.71 4.56
CA ILE A 81 -2.72 19.64 3.59
C ILE A 81 -3.28 19.16 2.27
N SER A 82 -3.16 19.97 1.22
CA SER A 82 -3.56 19.59 -0.15
C SER A 82 -2.33 19.35 -1.00
N LEU A 83 -2.27 18.16 -1.62
CA LEU A 83 -1.18 17.74 -2.49
C LEU A 83 -1.72 17.43 -3.89
N LEU A 84 -0.96 17.83 -4.91
CA LEU A 84 -1.27 17.62 -6.32
C LEU A 84 -0.07 17.02 -7.05
N VAL A 85 -0.32 16.04 -7.91
CA VAL A 85 0.61 15.55 -8.93
C VAL A 85 -0.05 15.67 -10.30
N ARG A 86 0.55 16.41 -11.21
CA ARG A 86 0.02 16.63 -12.57
C ARG A 86 0.27 15.42 -13.47
N ASN A 87 -0.68 15.12 -14.36
CA ASN A 87 -0.50 14.14 -15.40
C ASN A 87 0.18 14.80 -16.62
N THR A 88 1.36 14.30 -17.00
CA THR A 88 2.16 14.89 -18.09
C THR A 88 2.34 13.98 -19.30
N SER A 89 2.14 12.67 -19.17
CA SER A 89 2.51 11.66 -20.18
C SER A 89 1.35 10.73 -20.59
N GLN A 90 0.11 11.21 -20.48
CA GLN A 90 -1.08 10.43 -20.86
C GLN A 90 -1.21 10.29 -22.38
N GLN A 91 -1.38 9.05 -22.88
CA GLN A 91 -1.64 8.74 -24.29
C GLN A 91 -3.01 8.08 -24.41
N SER A 92 -4.04 8.89 -24.63
CA SER A 92 -5.44 8.42 -24.71
C SER A 92 -5.73 7.53 -25.92
N ARG A 93 -4.89 7.59 -26.97
CA ARG A 93 -5.06 6.80 -28.21
C ARG A 93 -4.87 5.30 -28.02
N ASP A 94 -4.13 4.89 -26.97
CA ASP A 94 -3.82 3.48 -26.68
C ASP A 94 -5.05 2.69 -26.14
N TYR A 95 -6.19 3.36 -25.92
CA TYR A 95 -7.35 2.77 -25.26
C TYR A 95 -8.61 2.65 -26.11
N SER A 96 -8.55 3.01 -27.40
CA SER A 96 -9.73 2.98 -28.29
C SER A 96 -10.29 1.56 -28.50
N GLU A 97 -9.41 0.56 -28.63
CA GLU A 97 -9.82 -0.85 -28.82
C GLU A 97 -10.58 -1.42 -27.60
N ILE A 98 -10.25 -0.95 -26.38
CA ILE A 98 -10.88 -1.42 -25.15
C ILE A 98 -12.10 -0.59 -24.71
N ALA A 99 -12.45 0.45 -25.46
CA ALA A 99 -13.61 1.29 -25.14
C ALA A 99 -14.92 0.49 -25.15
N ASN A 100 -15.04 -0.47 -26.07
CA ASN A 100 -16.26 -1.25 -26.29
C ASN A 100 -16.20 -2.67 -25.76
N CYS A 101 -15.20 -3.06 -24.97
CA CYS A 101 -15.09 -4.41 -24.40
C CYS A 101 -14.75 -4.37 -22.92
N TYR A 102 -14.87 -5.51 -22.23
CA TYR A 102 -14.54 -5.67 -20.83
C TYR A 102 -13.24 -6.46 -20.68
N ARG A 103 -12.18 -5.82 -20.21
CA ARG A 103 -10.90 -6.52 -20.00
C ARG A 103 -11.04 -7.57 -18.90
N PRO A 104 -10.65 -8.83 -19.13
CA PRO A 104 -10.64 -9.87 -18.11
C PRO A 104 -9.84 -9.42 -16.87
N GLY A 105 -10.36 -9.69 -15.69
CA GLY A 105 -9.70 -9.36 -14.43
C GLY A 105 -9.56 -7.86 -14.10
N HIS A 106 -10.10 -6.95 -14.92
CA HIS A 106 -10.12 -5.51 -14.71
C HIS A 106 -11.51 -5.03 -14.22
N ALA A 107 -11.62 -3.75 -13.83
CA ALA A 107 -12.85 -3.19 -13.26
C ALA A 107 -13.86 -2.66 -14.31
N ASP A 108 -13.63 -2.88 -15.59
CA ASP A 108 -14.42 -2.26 -16.67
C ASP A 108 -15.91 -2.56 -16.54
N TYR A 109 -16.27 -3.85 -16.44
CA TYR A 109 -17.65 -4.31 -16.30
C TYR A 109 -18.32 -3.75 -15.04
N THR A 110 -17.63 -3.83 -13.90
CA THR A 110 -18.19 -3.41 -12.61
C THR A 110 -18.44 -1.90 -12.53
N PHE A 111 -17.61 -1.08 -13.20
CA PHE A 111 -17.84 0.36 -13.30
C PHE A 111 -19.05 0.68 -14.17
N ASP A 112 -19.20 0.04 -15.34
CA ASP A 112 -20.38 0.20 -16.18
C ASP A 112 -21.66 -0.21 -15.45
N GLN A 113 -21.65 -1.35 -14.73
CA GLN A 113 -22.81 -1.81 -13.96
C GLN A 113 -23.16 -0.87 -12.81
N LYS A 114 -22.17 -0.28 -12.15
CA LYS A 114 -22.40 0.57 -10.98
C LYS A 114 -22.80 2.01 -11.36
N TYR A 115 -22.12 2.58 -12.35
CA TYR A 115 -22.25 4.00 -12.68
C TYR A 115 -22.98 4.26 -14.00
N GLY A 116 -23.29 3.22 -14.79
CA GLY A 116 -23.93 3.31 -16.10
C GLY A 116 -22.98 3.70 -17.23
N PHE A 117 -21.79 4.18 -16.92
CA PHE A 117 -20.71 4.50 -17.87
C PHE A 117 -19.35 4.51 -17.16
N ARG A 118 -18.27 4.46 -17.93
CA ARG A 118 -16.90 4.55 -17.39
C ARG A 118 -16.01 5.44 -18.26
N ASP A 119 -15.00 6.04 -17.67
CA ASP A 119 -13.84 6.52 -18.41
C ASP A 119 -12.93 5.31 -18.74
N TYR A 120 -12.97 4.87 -20.00
CA TYR A 120 -12.17 3.73 -20.47
C TYR A 120 -10.68 4.05 -20.59
N ARG A 121 -10.30 5.34 -20.56
CA ARG A 121 -8.91 5.78 -20.69
C ARG A 121 -8.13 5.46 -19.40
N GLY A 122 -7.27 4.43 -19.45
CA GLY A 122 -6.40 4.04 -18.34
C GLY A 122 -7.08 3.55 -17.06
N GLY A 123 -8.42 3.34 -17.10
CA GLY A 123 -9.18 2.80 -15.95
C GLY A 123 -9.56 3.81 -14.86
N GLY A 124 -9.37 5.12 -15.10
CA GLY A 124 -9.84 6.18 -14.19
C GLY A 124 -9.38 5.99 -12.74
N ARG A 125 -10.33 5.94 -11.79
CA ARG A 125 -10.09 5.70 -10.35
C ARG A 125 -9.65 4.26 -10.01
N SER A 126 -9.84 3.28 -10.91
CA SER A 126 -9.33 1.91 -10.72
C SER A 126 -7.87 1.72 -11.18
N SER A 127 -7.25 2.75 -11.73
CA SER A 127 -5.86 2.74 -12.15
C SER A 127 -4.91 2.71 -10.95
N ALA A 128 -3.80 1.96 -11.05
CA ALA A 128 -2.73 1.98 -10.05
C ALA A 128 -2.14 3.39 -9.82
N ARG A 129 -2.39 4.34 -10.73
CA ARG A 129 -1.96 5.72 -10.59
C ARG A 129 -2.67 6.45 -9.43
N GLU A 130 -3.85 6.01 -9.03
CA GLU A 130 -4.58 6.50 -7.86
C GLU A 130 -3.76 6.40 -6.57
N THR A 131 -2.86 5.43 -6.48
CA THR A 131 -1.98 5.24 -5.32
C THR A 131 -1.00 6.39 -5.06
N ILE A 132 -0.83 7.34 -5.98
CA ILE A 132 -0.05 8.57 -5.77
C ILE A 132 -0.53 9.31 -4.52
N GLY A 133 -1.84 9.54 -4.40
CA GLY A 133 -2.41 10.23 -3.24
C GLY A 133 -2.20 9.47 -1.93
N ARG A 134 -2.31 8.12 -1.97
CA ARG A 134 -2.04 7.26 -0.80
C ARG A 134 -0.59 7.33 -0.35
N VAL A 135 0.35 7.26 -1.31
CA VAL A 135 1.80 7.30 -1.02
C VAL A 135 2.21 8.68 -0.51
N ALA A 136 1.69 9.75 -1.10
CA ALA A 136 1.96 11.10 -0.64
C ALA A 136 1.48 11.34 0.81
N ALA A 137 0.27 10.88 1.14
CA ALA A 137 -0.24 10.95 2.52
C ALA A 137 0.51 10.01 3.47
N GLY A 138 0.89 8.81 2.99
CA GLY A 138 1.66 7.84 3.77
C GLY A 138 3.06 8.31 4.13
N ALA A 139 3.72 9.06 3.24
CA ALA A 139 5.03 9.67 3.52
C ALA A 139 4.96 10.62 4.73
N ILE A 140 3.92 11.47 4.78
CA ILE A 140 3.69 12.37 5.92
C ILE A 140 3.38 11.58 7.19
N ALA A 141 2.53 10.53 7.08
CA ALA A 141 2.21 9.68 8.22
C ALA A 141 3.44 8.95 8.75
N ALA A 142 4.28 8.39 7.89
CA ALA A 142 5.51 7.70 8.29
C ALA A 142 6.51 8.67 8.97
N LYS A 143 6.62 9.90 8.45
CA LYS A 143 7.46 10.94 9.07
C LYS A 143 6.95 11.33 10.46
N ALA A 144 5.64 11.48 10.63
CA ALA A 144 5.03 11.75 11.94
C ALA A 144 5.22 10.59 12.92
N LEU A 145 5.06 9.35 12.47
CA LEU A 145 5.28 8.15 13.29
C LEU A 145 6.73 8.01 13.75
N ALA A 146 7.69 8.43 12.91
CA ALA A 146 9.12 8.40 13.26
C ALA A 146 9.47 9.29 14.46
N GLU A 147 8.74 10.39 14.71
CA GLU A 147 8.89 11.23 15.91
C GLU A 147 8.58 10.45 17.21
N PHE A 148 7.86 9.34 17.11
CA PHE A 148 7.52 8.45 18.21
C PHE A 148 8.34 7.16 18.21
N GLY A 149 9.37 7.06 17.35
CA GLY A 149 10.20 5.86 17.22
C GLY A 149 9.51 4.69 16.52
N ILE A 150 8.41 4.94 15.80
CA ILE A 150 7.70 3.92 15.03
C ILE A 150 8.23 3.93 13.59
N HIS A 151 8.75 2.79 13.13
CA HIS A 151 9.38 2.63 11.83
C HIS A 151 8.73 1.50 11.04
N LEU A 152 8.43 1.77 9.77
CA LEU A 152 7.86 0.79 8.86
C LEU A 152 8.92 0.37 7.83
N ASN A 153 8.98 -0.93 7.56
CA ASN A 153 9.85 -1.50 6.56
C ASN A 153 9.09 -2.54 5.73
N ALA A 154 8.76 -2.17 4.49
CA ALA A 154 8.08 -3.07 3.57
C ALA A 154 9.02 -3.56 2.47
N TYR A 155 8.84 -4.81 2.05
CA TYR A 155 9.64 -5.48 1.04
C TYR A 155 8.86 -6.56 0.31
N THR A 156 9.38 -6.98 -0.82
CA THR A 156 8.85 -8.10 -1.58
C THR A 156 9.26 -9.42 -0.93
N LYS A 157 8.29 -10.18 -0.43
CA LYS A 157 8.51 -11.52 0.15
C LYS A 157 8.59 -12.60 -0.93
N SER A 158 7.75 -12.48 -1.97
CA SER A 158 7.80 -13.40 -3.11
C SER A 158 7.31 -12.74 -4.40
N ILE A 159 7.78 -13.26 -5.55
CA ILE A 159 7.24 -12.99 -6.89
C ILE A 159 6.95 -14.34 -7.54
N GLY A 160 5.70 -14.61 -7.90
CA GLY A 160 5.27 -15.92 -8.34
C GLY A 160 5.71 -17.00 -7.35
N PRO A 161 6.39 -18.08 -7.80
CA PRO A 161 6.87 -19.14 -6.94
C PRO A 161 8.22 -18.83 -6.23
N ILE A 162 8.85 -17.70 -6.53
CA ILE A 162 10.16 -17.35 -5.99
C ILE A 162 9.98 -16.56 -4.70
N ALA A 163 10.32 -17.16 -3.57
CA ALA A 163 10.31 -16.53 -2.25
C ALA A 163 11.73 -16.26 -1.75
N ILE A 164 11.87 -15.28 -0.86
CA ILE A 164 13.12 -15.03 -0.14
C ILE A 164 13.42 -16.20 0.82
N ASP A 165 14.71 -16.40 1.09
CA ASP A 165 15.15 -17.25 2.19
C ASP A 165 15.38 -16.38 3.43
N PRO A 166 14.68 -16.63 4.55
CA PRO A 166 14.86 -15.85 5.77
C PRO A 166 16.31 -15.83 6.29
N ASN A 167 17.10 -16.86 5.99
CA ASN A 167 18.52 -16.93 6.40
C ASN A 167 19.43 -16.01 5.58
N ARG A 168 18.96 -15.50 4.44
CA ARG A 168 19.68 -14.54 3.58
C ARG A 168 19.08 -13.15 3.61
N PHE A 169 18.20 -12.89 4.60
CA PHE A 169 17.57 -11.59 4.74
C PHE A 169 18.61 -10.50 5.08
N ASP A 170 18.73 -9.51 4.21
CA ASP A 170 19.54 -8.30 4.42
C ASP A 170 18.70 -7.06 4.10
N GLN A 171 18.35 -6.30 5.13
CA GLN A 171 17.53 -5.09 5.02
C GLN A 171 18.15 -4.04 4.09
N ASN A 172 19.48 -3.94 4.03
CA ASN A 172 20.15 -2.95 3.20
C ASN A 172 19.95 -3.21 1.71
N THR A 173 19.74 -4.46 1.32
CA THR A 173 19.58 -4.85 -0.09
C THR A 173 18.17 -4.58 -0.65
N ILE A 174 17.18 -4.29 0.19
CA ILE A 174 15.79 -4.08 -0.25
C ILE A 174 15.71 -3.03 -1.37
N ARG A 175 16.38 -1.88 -1.18
CA ARG A 175 16.35 -0.78 -2.16
C ARG A 175 17.40 -0.89 -3.26
N GLU A 176 18.32 -1.83 -3.15
CA GLU A 176 19.36 -2.07 -4.13
C GLU A 176 18.94 -3.11 -5.17
N THR A 177 17.99 -3.99 -4.82
CA THR A 177 17.44 -4.98 -5.77
C THR A 177 16.27 -4.39 -6.55
N PRO A 178 16.16 -4.68 -7.87
CA PRO A 178 15.05 -4.15 -8.69
C PRO A 178 13.69 -4.75 -8.30
N THR A 179 13.70 -5.86 -7.55
CA THR A 179 12.50 -6.56 -7.06
C THR A 179 12.08 -6.11 -5.66
N TYR A 180 12.86 -5.26 -4.98
CA TYR A 180 12.68 -4.92 -3.56
C TYR A 180 12.71 -6.14 -2.64
N MET A 181 13.42 -7.22 -3.03
CA MET A 181 13.65 -8.39 -2.17
C MET A 181 14.89 -8.16 -1.30
N PRO A 182 14.84 -8.49 0.00
CA PRO A 182 15.99 -8.46 0.93
C PRO A 182 16.96 -9.64 0.74
N ASP A 183 16.84 -10.41 -0.33
CA ASP A 183 17.66 -11.58 -0.70
C ASP A 183 18.09 -11.43 -2.17
N ARG A 184 19.37 -11.14 -2.39
CA ARG A 184 19.93 -10.92 -3.74
C ARG A 184 19.79 -12.16 -4.65
N GLU A 185 19.92 -13.37 -4.09
CA GLU A 185 19.77 -14.61 -4.86
C GLU A 185 18.32 -14.82 -5.29
N ALA A 186 17.36 -14.60 -4.38
CA ALA A 186 15.94 -14.65 -4.71
C ALA A 186 15.57 -13.56 -5.74
N SER A 187 16.11 -12.34 -5.60
CA SER A 187 15.90 -11.28 -6.60
C SER A 187 16.35 -11.70 -7.99
N ALA A 188 17.58 -12.24 -8.12
CA ALA A 188 18.09 -12.69 -9.42
C ALA A 188 17.25 -13.83 -10.04
N LYS A 189 16.75 -14.77 -9.21
CA LYS A 189 15.83 -15.82 -9.65
C LYS A 189 14.48 -15.24 -10.09
N ALA A 190 13.95 -14.26 -9.35
CA ALA A 190 12.70 -13.59 -9.69
C ALA A 190 12.81 -12.79 -10.98
N GLU A 191 13.92 -12.10 -11.24
CA GLU A 191 14.17 -11.40 -12.50
C GLU A 191 14.17 -12.36 -13.70
N LYS A 192 14.82 -13.53 -13.56
CA LYS A 192 14.79 -14.57 -14.60
C LYS A 192 13.36 -15.08 -14.83
N TYR A 193 12.62 -15.38 -13.77
CA TYR A 193 11.22 -15.81 -13.85
C TYR A 193 10.33 -14.77 -14.55
N LEU A 194 10.52 -13.50 -14.24
CA LEU A 194 9.80 -12.40 -14.89
C LEU A 194 10.15 -12.26 -16.37
N ALA A 195 11.43 -12.46 -16.74
CA ALA A 195 11.83 -12.48 -18.14
C ALA A 195 11.16 -13.64 -18.91
N ASP A 196 10.95 -14.79 -18.26
CA ASP A 196 10.20 -15.91 -18.84
C ASP A 196 8.71 -15.56 -18.99
N CYS A 197 8.09 -14.93 -17.99
CA CYS A 197 6.70 -14.43 -18.10
C CYS A 197 6.56 -13.45 -19.28
N MET A 198 7.49 -12.50 -19.43
CA MET A 198 7.44 -11.54 -20.53
C MET A 198 7.57 -12.21 -21.90
N ARG A 199 8.43 -13.22 -22.05
CA ARG A 199 8.55 -14.01 -23.30
C ARG A 199 7.28 -14.76 -23.64
N ASN A 200 6.53 -15.19 -22.63
CA ASN A 200 5.26 -15.90 -22.77
C ASN A 200 4.03 -14.94 -22.82
N TYR A 201 4.26 -13.61 -22.88
CA TYR A 201 3.19 -12.60 -22.89
C TYR A 201 2.27 -12.66 -21.65
N ASP A 202 2.82 -13.02 -20.50
CA ASP A 202 2.12 -13.23 -19.24
C ASP A 202 2.67 -12.30 -18.14
N SER A 203 2.10 -12.40 -16.93
CA SER A 203 2.42 -11.59 -15.77
C SER A 203 2.49 -12.42 -14.49
N ALA A 204 3.10 -11.85 -13.45
CA ALA A 204 3.23 -12.49 -12.15
C ALA A 204 2.60 -11.66 -11.03
N GLY A 205 2.08 -12.35 -10.02
CA GLY A 205 1.72 -11.80 -8.73
C GLY A 205 2.84 -11.99 -7.70
N GLY A 206 2.53 -11.79 -6.43
CA GLY A 206 3.48 -12.05 -5.34
C GLY A 206 2.98 -11.55 -4.00
N VAL A 207 3.87 -11.56 -3.02
CA VAL A 207 3.57 -11.18 -1.64
C VAL A 207 4.50 -10.06 -1.19
N ILE A 208 3.92 -9.04 -0.59
CA ILE A 208 4.65 -7.99 0.13
C ILE A 208 4.50 -8.27 1.62
N GLU A 209 5.60 -8.19 2.36
CA GLU A 209 5.60 -8.19 3.81
C GLU A 209 5.98 -6.79 4.30
N CYS A 210 5.23 -6.28 5.29
CA CYS A 210 5.51 -5.03 5.97
C CYS A 210 5.68 -5.32 7.44
N VAL A 211 6.83 -4.93 7.96
CA VAL A 211 7.23 -5.09 9.35
C VAL A 211 7.29 -3.72 9.99
N ILE A 212 6.71 -3.59 11.19
CA ILE A 212 6.59 -2.31 11.87
C ILE A 212 7.12 -2.44 13.29
N ASP A 213 8.14 -1.67 13.59
CA ASP A 213 8.81 -1.63 14.88
C ASP A 213 8.41 -0.39 15.67
N GLY A 214 8.54 -0.48 17.00
CA GLY A 214 8.37 0.65 17.90
C GLY A 214 6.92 1.01 18.23
N VAL A 215 5.94 0.21 17.78
CA VAL A 215 4.53 0.47 18.07
C VAL A 215 4.27 0.23 19.55
N PRO A 216 3.81 1.22 20.34
CA PRO A 216 3.50 1.01 21.75
C PRO A 216 2.31 0.09 21.91
N ALA A 217 2.26 -0.63 23.03
CA ALA A 217 1.06 -1.39 23.41
C ALA A 217 -0.11 -0.43 23.66
N GLY A 218 -1.31 -0.79 23.15
CA GLY A 218 -2.54 -0.06 23.42
C GLY A 218 -3.16 0.70 22.25
N LEU A 219 -2.64 0.58 21.02
CA LEU A 219 -3.26 1.19 19.83
C LEU A 219 -4.30 0.27 19.20
N GLY A 220 -5.44 0.82 18.86
CA GLY A 220 -6.61 0.12 18.32
C GLY A 220 -7.70 -0.04 19.36
N ASP A 221 -8.88 -0.42 18.90
CA ASP A 221 -10.09 -0.54 19.72
C ASP A 221 -10.70 -1.94 19.57
N PRO A 222 -11.41 -2.43 20.59
CA PRO A 222 -12.11 -3.72 20.47
C PRO A 222 -13.30 -3.63 19.52
N VAL A 223 -13.82 -4.80 19.15
CA VAL A 223 -14.96 -5.11 18.32
C VAL A 223 -14.72 -4.75 16.84
N PHE A 224 -15.17 -3.61 16.33
CA PHE A 224 -15.15 -3.32 14.88
C PHE A 224 -13.96 -2.47 14.42
N GLU A 225 -13.39 -1.68 15.33
CA GLU A 225 -12.23 -0.81 15.03
C GLU A 225 -10.89 -1.43 15.47
N LYS A 226 -10.80 -2.77 15.41
CA LYS A 226 -9.57 -3.50 15.70
C LYS A 226 -8.45 -3.02 14.77
N LEU A 227 -7.25 -2.89 15.31
CA LEU A 227 -6.08 -2.45 14.55
C LEU A 227 -5.79 -3.39 13.36
N ASP A 228 -5.86 -4.70 13.57
CA ASP A 228 -5.70 -5.70 12.50
C ASP A 228 -6.79 -5.56 11.42
N ALA A 229 -8.05 -5.31 11.80
CA ALA A 229 -9.14 -5.10 10.86
C ALA A 229 -8.96 -3.81 10.05
N ASN A 230 -8.53 -2.72 10.68
CA ASN A 230 -8.28 -1.45 10.01
C ASN A 230 -7.04 -1.52 9.09
N LEU A 231 -5.96 -2.18 9.51
CA LEU A 231 -4.81 -2.47 8.64
C LEU A 231 -5.23 -3.32 7.44
N ALA A 232 -6.00 -4.39 7.67
CA ALA A 232 -6.51 -5.24 6.60
C ALA A 232 -7.42 -4.46 5.64
N LYS A 233 -8.35 -3.64 6.13
CA LYS A 233 -9.21 -2.76 5.32
C LYS A 233 -8.39 -1.80 4.45
N ALA A 234 -7.41 -1.13 5.04
CA ALA A 234 -6.57 -0.17 4.35
C ALA A 234 -5.76 -0.83 3.24
N VAL A 235 -5.07 -1.93 3.54
CA VAL A 235 -4.23 -2.67 2.59
C VAL A 235 -5.07 -3.41 1.54
N MET A 236 -6.21 -4.04 1.91
CA MET A 236 -7.13 -4.68 0.97
C MET A 236 -7.74 -3.69 -0.02
N SER A 237 -7.84 -2.40 0.33
CA SER A 237 -8.32 -1.36 -0.57
C SER A 237 -7.37 -1.02 -1.71
N VAL A 238 -6.12 -1.47 -1.65
CA VAL A 238 -5.14 -1.31 -2.72
C VAL A 238 -5.50 -2.22 -3.89
N GLY A 239 -5.53 -1.67 -5.10
CA GLY A 239 -5.84 -2.45 -6.31
C GLY A 239 -4.91 -3.65 -6.46
N ALA A 240 -5.48 -4.78 -6.88
CA ALA A 240 -4.83 -6.08 -7.04
C ALA A 240 -4.51 -6.86 -5.75
N VAL A 241 -4.66 -6.30 -4.55
CA VAL A 241 -4.58 -7.07 -3.30
C VAL A 241 -5.78 -8.01 -3.21
N LYS A 242 -5.55 -9.28 -2.85
CA LYS A 242 -6.55 -10.34 -2.77
C LYS A 242 -6.64 -11.03 -1.40
N ALA A 243 -5.58 -10.91 -0.59
CA ALA A 243 -5.59 -11.33 0.80
C ALA A 243 -4.66 -10.43 1.62
N VAL A 244 -4.95 -10.32 2.92
CA VAL A 244 -4.09 -9.67 3.92
C VAL A 244 -3.96 -10.63 5.09
N GLU A 245 -2.74 -10.80 5.58
CA GLU A 245 -2.43 -11.62 6.76
C GLU A 245 -1.79 -10.75 7.84
N ILE A 246 -2.04 -11.09 9.09
CA ILE A 246 -1.38 -10.51 10.27
C ILE A 246 -0.71 -11.65 11.03
N GLY A 247 0.55 -11.44 11.46
CA GLY A 247 1.34 -12.47 12.12
C GLY A 247 1.55 -13.70 11.25
N ASP A 248 1.27 -14.88 11.77
CA ASP A 248 1.40 -16.12 11.00
C ASP A 248 0.29 -16.36 9.98
N GLY A 249 -0.74 -15.48 9.95
CA GLY A 249 -1.77 -15.51 8.94
C GLY A 249 -2.54 -16.82 8.89
N ILE A 250 -2.69 -17.40 7.68
CA ILE A 250 -3.46 -18.63 7.48
C ILE A 250 -2.81 -19.87 8.11
N GLU A 251 -1.50 -19.85 8.37
CA GLU A 251 -0.79 -21.00 8.97
C GLU A 251 -1.27 -21.33 10.38
N VAL A 252 -1.87 -20.39 11.11
CA VAL A 252 -2.45 -20.62 12.44
C VAL A 252 -3.52 -21.72 12.43
N THR A 253 -4.17 -21.94 11.29
CA THR A 253 -5.24 -22.95 11.14
C THR A 253 -4.75 -24.39 11.26
N THR A 254 -3.45 -24.62 11.06
CA THR A 254 -2.81 -25.94 11.14
C THR A 254 -2.11 -26.19 12.47
N ARG A 255 -2.14 -25.22 13.39
CA ARG A 255 -1.45 -25.29 14.68
C ARG A 255 -2.40 -25.57 15.84
N ASN A 256 -1.88 -26.24 16.86
CA ASN A 256 -2.56 -26.34 18.14
C ASN A 256 -2.32 -25.08 18.98
N GLY A 257 -3.27 -24.71 19.84
CA GLY A 257 -3.16 -23.52 20.70
C GLY A 257 -1.92 -23.50 21.58
N SER A 258 -1.47 -24.67 22.07
CA SER A 258 -0.23 -24.78 22.85
C SER A 258 1.04 -24.36 22.12
N VAL A 259 1.04 -24.43 20.80
CA VAL A 259 2.17 -24.01 19.94
C VAL A 259 1.96 -22.58 19.45
N ASN A 260 0.71 -22.20 19.17
CA ASN A 260 0.38 -20.90 18.58
C ASN A 260 0.33 -19.76 19.61
N ASN A 261 0.13 -20.06 20.91
CA ASN A 261 -0.01 -19.01 21.92
C ASN A 261 1.34 -18.35 22.24
N ASP A 262 1.41 -17.04 22.03
CA ASP A 262 2.56 -16.22 22.42
C ASP A 262 2.61 -16.07 23.94
N THR A 263 3.59 -16.70 24.59
CA THR A 263 3.69 -16.64 26.05
C THR A 263 4.35 -15.36 26.53
N PHE A 264 3.82 -14.77 27.62
CA PHE A 264 4.38 -13.59 28.25
C PHE A 264 5.47 -13.92 29.24
N ARG A 265 6.49 -13.06 29.32
CA ARG A 265 7.59 -13.12 30.29
C ARG A 265 7.92 -11.72 30.80
N MET A 266 8.56 -11.66 31.94
CA MET A 266 9.15 -10.42 32.46
C MET A 266 10.60 -10.30 32.00
N GLN A 267 10.95 -9.19 31.38
CA GLN A 267 12.33 -8.79 31.10
C GLN A 267 12.62 -7.47 31.84
N GLY A 268 13.24 -7.59 33.00
CA GLY A 268 13.34 -6.47 33.92
C GLY A 268 11.94 -6.03 34.41
N ARG A 269 11.55 -4.79 34.06
CA ARG A 269 10.23 -4.25 34.40
C ARG A 269 9.23 -4.28 33.22
N GLN A 270 9.63 -4.82 32.09
CA GLN A 270 8.79 -4.88 30.89
C GLN A 270 8.20 -6.28 30.70
N VAL A 271 6.96 -6.32 30.26
CA VAL A 271 6.30 -7.53 29.78
C VAL A 271 6.69 -7.70 28.32
N VAL A 272 7.25 -8.85 27.98
CA VAL A 272 7.63 -9.22 26.60
C VAL A 272 7.02 -10.56 26.22
N LYS A 273 6.90 -10.85 24.94
CA LYS A 273 6.50 -12.15 24.42
C LYS A 273 7.72 -12.96 23.99
N THR A 274 7.62 -14.30 24.07
CA THR A 274 8.68 -15.21 23.64
C THR A 274 8.57 -15.62 22.17
N SER A 275 7.41 -15.35 21.55
CA SER A 275 7.10 -15.56 20.15
C SER A 275 6.18 -14.45 19.66
N ASN A 276 5.88 -14.39 18.36
CA ASN A 276 5.03 -13.34 17.79
C ASN A 276 4.10 -13.90 16.69
N HIS A 277 3.44 -15.01 16.98
CA HIS A 277 2.47 -15.66 16.09
C HIS A 277 1.28 -14.74 15.79
N ALA A 278 0.84 -13.95 16.79
CA ALA A 278 -0.23 -12.98 16.65
C ALA A 278 0.17 -11.73 15.84
N GLY A 279 1.47 -11.54 15.52
CA GLY A 279 1.95 -10.41 14.72
C GLY A 279 1.77 -9.05 15.37
N GLY A 280 1.94 -8.96 16.71
CA GLY A 280 1.95 -7.70 17.46
C GLY A 280 0.56 -7.16 17.84
N ILE A 281 -0.52 -7.90 17.58
CA ILE A 281 -1.90 -7.45 17.83
C ILE A 281 -2.67 -8.55 18.56
N LEU A 282 -3.23 -8.23 19.71
CA LEU A 282 -4.06 -9.13 20.52
C LEU A 282 -5.40 -8.45 20.84
N GLY A 283 -6.50 -9.13 20.53
CA GLY A 283 -7.84 -8.58 20.76
C GLY A 283 -8.14 -7.30 19.97
N GLY A 284 -7.40 -7.03 18.89
CA GLY A 284 -7.51 -5.84 18.06
C GLY A 284 -6.68 -4.64 18.55
N ILE A 285 -5.84 -4.85 19.56
CA ILE A 285 -5.02 -3.81 20.20
C ILE A 285 -3.54 -4.22 20.09
N SER A 286 -2.66 -3.28 19.78
CA SER A 286 -1.22 -3.53 19.72
C SER A 286 -0.68 -3.96 21.09
N ASP A 287 0.25 -4.91 21.12
CA ASP A 287 0.80 -5.48 22.35
C ASP A 287 2.25 -5.04 22.65
N GLY A 288 2.80 -4.15 21.83
CA GLY A 288 4.18 -3.66 21.96
C GLY A 288 5.23 -4.49 21.21
N SER A 289 4.84 -5.62 20.63
CA SER A 289 5.71 -6.40 19.75
C SER A 289 5.70 -5.84 18.33
N GLN A 290 6.64 -6.30 17.52
CA GLN A 290 6.68 -5.98 16.08
C GLN A 290 5.35 -6.37 15.40
N ILE A 291 4.75 -5.43 14.65
CA ILE A 291 3.60 -5.76 13.83
C ILE A 291 4.08 -6.31 12.49
N VAL A 292 3.55 -7.47 12.10
CA VAL A 292 3.87 -8.13 10.83
C VAL A 292 2.60 -8.30 10.03
N LEU A 293 2.56 -7.71 8.83
CA LEU A 293 1.46 -7.88 7.88
C LEU A 293 1.95 -8.30 6.51
N ARG A 294 1.14 -9.06 5.76
CA ARG A 294 1.39 -9.47 4.38
C ARG A 294 0.24 -9.11 3.48
N ALA A 295 0.58 -8.62 2.28
CA ALA A 295 -0.37 -8.33 1.22
C ALA A 295 -0.12 -9.26 0.03
N HIS A 296 -1.13 -10.04 -0.36
CA HIS A 296 -1.07 -10.94 -1.50
C HIS A 296 -1.63 -10.25 -2.74
N ILE A 297 -0.82 -10.13 -3.77
CA ILE A 297 -1.11 -9.36 -4.98
C ILE A 297 -1.28 -10.29 -6.16
N LYS A 298 -2.42 -10.19 -6.85
CA LYS A 298 -2.68 -10.96 -8.06
C LYS A 298 -1.79 -10.50 -9.23
N PRO A 299 -1.58 -11.35 -10.26
CA PRO A 299 -0.93 -10.94 -11.51
C PRO A 299 -1.64 -9.75 -12.17
N THR A 300 -0.90 -8.97 -12.94
CA THR A 300 -1.45 -7.87 -13.76
C THR A 300 -2.40 -8.44 -14.79
N PRO A 301 -3.68 -7.99 -14.87
CA PRO A 301 -4.65 -8.57 -15.77
C PRO A 301 -4.45 -8.18 -17.24
N SER A 302 -3.74 -7.10 -17.50
CA SER A 302 -3.44 -6.63 -18.85
C SER A 302 -2.22 -7.36 -19.40
N ILE A 303 -2.43 -8.42 -20.18
CA ILE A 303 -1.40 -9.25 -20.81
C ILE A 303 -1.57 -9.26 -22.33
N PHE A 304 -0.49 -9.62 -23.04
CA PHE A 304 -0.50 -9.70 -24.51
C PHE A 304 -1.09 -11.02 -25.03
N SER A 305 -1.16 -12.07 -24.20
CA SER A 305 -1.81 -13.31 -24.58
C SER A 305 -3.29 -13.07 -24.89
N PRO A 306 -3.85 -13.69 -25.95
CA PRO A 306 -5.28 -13.61 -26.24
C PRO A 306 -6.14 -14.08 -25.05
N GLN A 307 -7.20 -13.35 -24.76
CA GLN A 307 -8.14 -13.63 -23.67
C GLN A 307 -9.56 -13.51 -24.19
N ASP A 308 -10.41 -14.47 -23.83
CA ASP A 308 -11.82 -14.44 -24.17
C ASP A 308 -12.56 -13.46 -23.26
N THR A 309 -13.48 -12.70 -23.84
CA THR A 309 -14.31 -11.71 -23.14
C THR A 309 -15.57 -11.41 -23.93
N VAL A 310 -16.34 -10.43 -23.49
CA VAL A 310 -17.50 -9.90 -24.20
C VAL A 310 -17.37 -8.41 -24.47
N ASN A 311 -17.96 -7.95 -25.56
CA ASN A 311 -18.12 -6.52 -25.82
C ASN A 311 -19.37 -5.97 -25.11
N ARG A 312 -19.61 -4.65 -25.23
CA ARG A 312 -20.79 -3.98 -24.63
C ARG A 312 -22.12 -4.41 -25.26
N ASP A 313 -22.09 -4.94 -26.47
CA ASP A 313 -23.25 -5.42 -27.20
C ASP A 313 -23.62 -6.87 -26.84
N GLY A 314 -22.82 -7.52 -25.97
CA GLY A 314 -23.04 -8.89 -25.51
C GLY A 314 -22.47 -9.96 -26.42
N GLU A 315 -21.62 -9.61 -27.38
CA GLU A 315 -20.96 -10.55 -28.27
C GLU A 315 -19.68 -11.10 -27.66
N GLU A 316 -19.45 -12.41 -27.77
CA GLU A 316 -18.21 -13.07 -27.37
C GLU A 316 -17.08 -12.69 -28.33
N ILE A 317 -15.96 -12.25 -27.79
CA ILE A 317 -14.79 -11.82 -28.54
C ILE A 317 -13.50 -12.31 -27.87
N SER A 318 -12.42 -12.39 -28.63
CA SER A 318 -11.08 -12.59 -28.08
C SER A 318 -10.26 -11.32 -28.26
N ILE A 319 -9.59 -10.88 -27.19
CA ILE A 319 -8.78 -9.65 -27.19
C ILE A 319 -7.35 -9.94 -26.74
N SER A 320 -6.40 -9.19 -27.29
CA SER A 320 -5.03 -9.08 -26.78
C SER A 320 -4.80 -7.66 -26.34
N ILE A 321 -4.50 -7.45 -25.06
CA ILE A 321 -4.38 -6.09 -24.52
C ILE A 321 -2.99 -5.55 -24.87
N LYS A 322 -2.93 -4.74 -25.92
CA LYS A 322 -1.71 -4.06 -26.34
C LYS A 322 -1.46 -2.86 -25.44
N GLY A 323 -0.18 -2.59 -25.12
CA GLY A 323 0.20 -1.43 -24.32
C GLY A 323 1.47 -1.67 -23.50
N ARG A 324 1.86 -0.65 -22.72
CA ARG A 324 3.04 -0.70 -21.86
C ARG A 324 2.63 -1.12 -20.45
N HIS A 325 2.44 -2.42 -20.24
CA HIS A 325 2.01 -2.99 -18.96
C HIS A 325 3.22 -3.49 -18.16
N ASP A 326 3.11 -3.42 -16.83
CA ASP A 326 4.08 -4.02 -15.93
C ASP A 326 3.88 -5.55 -15.92
N PRO A 327 4.92 -6.38 -16.15
CA PRO A 327 4.82 -7.83 -15.98
C PRO A 327 4.62 -8.23 -14.52
N VAL A 328 4.94 -7.34 -13.61
CA VAL A 328 4.74 -7.46 -12.17
C VAL A 328 4.55 -6.07 -11.55
N ILE A 329 3.60 -5.94 -10.63
CA ILE A 329 3.38 -4.67 -9.92
C ILE A 329 3.90 -4.70 -8.47
N VAL A 330 4.31 -5.87 -7.98
CA VAL A 330 4.70 -6.09 -6.58
C VAL A 330 5.78 -5.11 -6.10
N PRO A 331 6.91 -4.90 -6.81
CA PRO A 331 7.95 -3.97 -6.35
C PRO A 331 7.44 -2.52 -6.17
N ARG A 332 6.57 -2.07 -7.07
CA ARG A 332 5.97 -0.72 -6.99
C ARG A 332 4.90 -0.62 -5.90
N ALA A 333 4.26 -1.73 -5.55
CA ALA A 333 3.24 -1.79 -4.52
C ALA A 333 3.84 -1.84 -3.10
N VAL A 334 5.13 -2.14 -2.93
CA VAL A 334 5.81 -2.16 -1.63
C VAL A 334 5.58 -0.86 -0.86
N VAL A 335 5.89 0.28 -1.45
CA VAL A 335 5.70 1.60 -0.82
C VAL A 335 4.23 1.95 -0.62
N VAL A 336 3.32 1.40 -1.42
CA VAL A 336 1.88 1.62 -1.26
C VAL A 336 1.36 0.89 -0.02
N VAL A 337 1.76 -0.36 0.20
CA VAL A 337 1.42 -1.14 1.40
C VAL A 337 1.98 -0.47 2.64
N GLU A 338 3.26 -0.07 2.62
CA GLU A 338 3.91 0.69 3.69
C GLU A 338 3.14 1.97 4.03
N SER A 339 2.76 2.74 3.02
CA SER A 339 1.99 3.99 3.17
C SER A 339 0.61 3.77 3.78
N MET A 340 -0.10 2.72 3.36
CA MET A 340 -1.42 2.41 3.92
C MET A 340 -1.34 1.98 5.38
N ALA A 341 -0.30 1.23 5.74
CA ALA A 341 -0.02 0.86 7.13
C ALA A 341 0.32 2.09 7.97
N ALA A 342 1.16 3.00 7.45
CA ALA A 342 1.53 4.25 8.14
C ALA A 342 0.32 5.16 8.42
N ILE A 343 -0.56 5.35 7.42
CA ILE A 343 -1.80 6.13 7.57
C ILE A 343 -2.67 5.54 8.68
N THR A 344 -2.86 4.22 8.67
CA THR A 344 -3.71 3.53 9.65
C THR A 344 -3.14 3.62 11.07
N LEU A 345 -1.82 3.47 11.21
CA LEU A 345 -1.17 3.55 12.52
C LEU A 345 -1.15 4.96 13.08
N LEU A 346 -0.89 5.97 12.26
CA LEU A 346 -0.95 7.36 12.71
C LEU A 346 -2.35 7.74 13.16
N ASP A 347 -3.37 7.33 12.40
CA ASP A 347 -4.77 7.54 12.79
C ASP A 347 -5.09 6.87 14.13
N ALA A 348 -4.72 5.59 14.30
CA ALA A 348 -4.89 4.87 15.55
C ALA A 348 -4.13 5.50 16.73
N LEU A 349 -2.92 6.02 16.51
CA LEU A 349 -2.12 6.72 17.51
C LEU A 349 -2.84 8.01 17.98
N LEU A 350 -3.37 8.79 17.04
CA LEU A 350 -4.09 10.03 17.34
C LEU A 350 -5.40 9.76 18.05
N VAL A 351 -6.17 8.75 17.65
CA VAL A 351 -7.38 8.30 18.33
C VAL A 351 -7.07 7.90 19.78
N ASN A 352 -5.98 7.16 19.99
CA ASN A 352 -5.57 6.67 21.31
C ASN A 352 -5.16 7.80 22.29
N ALA A 353 -4.85 9.00 21.79
CA ALA A 353 -4.45 10.13 22.65
C ALA A 353 -5.54 10.48 23.70
N GLY A 354 -6.81 10.27 23.37
CA GLY A 354 -7.94 10.49 24.28
C GLY A 354 -8.39 9.26 25.08
N ALA A 355 -7.76 8.09 24.93
CA ALA A 355 -8.24 6.83 25.52
C ALA A 355 -8.10 6.74 27.04
N LYS A 356 -7.18 7.50 27.65
CA LYS A 356 -6.93 7.52 29.10
C LYS A 356 -7.04 8.93 29.64
N ILE A 357 -7.68 9.06 30.82
CA ILE A 357 -7.79 10.36 31.52
C ILE A 357 -6.40 10.94 31.85
N ASP A 358 -5.40 10.08 32.10
CA ASP A 358 -4.05 10.52 32.42
C ASP A 358 -3.32 11.11 31.20
N HIS A 359 -3.64 10.66 29.98
CA HIS A 359 -3.16 11.30 28.75
C HIS A 359 -3.69 12.74 28.64
N LEU A 360 -5.00 12.93 28.88
CA LEU A 360 -5.62 14.25 28.86
C LEU A 360 -5.07 15.15 29.99
N LYS A 361 -4.82 14.60 31.19
CA LYS A 361 -4.17 15.35 32.27
C LYS A 361 -2.76 15.79 31.90
N ALA A 362 -1.98 14.92 31.22
CA ALA A 362 -0.62 15.27 30.78
C ALA A 362 -0.61 16.41 29.77
N ILE A 363 -1.68 16.55 28.97
CA ILE A 363 -1.81 17.62 27.98
C ILE A 363 -2.34 18.92 28.61
N TYR A 364 -3.33 18.85 29.51
CA TYR A 364 -4.11 20.00 29.98
C TYR A 364 -3.89 20.40 31.45
N LYS A 365 -3.17 19.58 32.24
CA LYS A 365 -2.77 19.93 33.62
C LYS A 365 -1.27 20.11 33.65
N ASN A 366 -0.82 21.35 33.53
CA ASN A 366 0.52 21.79 33.91
C ASN A 366 0.63 21.97 35.41
#